data_f47eb96664eb2a4481694a8a8c555c5a
#
_entry.id   f47eb96664eb2a4481694a8a8c555c5a
#
_cell.length_a   1.000
_cell.length_b   1.000
_cell.length_c   1.000
_cell.angle_alpha   90.00
_cell.angle_beta   90.00
_cell.angle_gamma   90.00
#
_symmetry.space_group_name_H-M   'P 1'
#
loop_
_entity.id
_entity.type
_entity.pdbx_description
1 polymer ?
#
loop_
_entity_poly.entity_id
_entity_poly.type
_entity_poly.pdbx_seq_one_letter_code
_entity_poly.pdbx_strand_id
1 'polypeptide(L)'
;MKKVQKTLAMLLAAMMLLALAACGGPAPAPTEPPPADTSGDTPPADDGVVVPEEGASLKLWFDNDNYNEKIVELWNAKYPDIPLTVENVGTTDSRTKIELDGPTGMGADVFVQAHDGVAISAQSGNILEIDLFSDEIRSEFVENAINAVSYDGKIYAFPLSMKTIVMFYNKALVDTPVDTWAEMKEFAAEFNDPAQNKFACLWQAVEPYYAHGFLGGYGYDLFGPTHDDPDQLGWDSAEAAEGLAFYKTLQEDVYPVASADATWDAMNTMFSSGAAPYVITGPWSIADFTNAGIDFGIAPLPKMDNGVRPKTLSTVDTVCVSAYTQYPKAAMLLAQFIATDPDCLQLLYETRNELSASIEGQKLDFYANDPFMSSIAVAVNDALPQPYIPEMSNVWAPYQKAVIAVWDGLQTPEEALAAASEEFYSSLVVTE
;
A
#
# COMPACT_ATOMS: atom_id res chain seq x y z
N MET A 1 -11.66 55.48 -15.67
CA MET A 1 -11.87 54.14 -15.07
C MET A 1 -11.68 54.14 -13.53
N LYS A 2 -10.63 54.70 -12.93
CA LYS A 2 -10.41 54.69 -11.46
C LYS A 2 -11.45 55.40 -10.60
N LYS A 3 -12.21 56.42 -11.12
CA LYS A 3 -13.27 57.12 -10.38
C LYS A 3 -14.56 56.31 -10.31
N VAL A 4 -14.90 55.53 -11.32
CA VAL A 4 -16.13 54.69 -11.34
C VAL A 4 -16.00 53.48 -10.41
N GLN A 5 -14.81 52.90 -10.30
CA GLN A 5 -14.55 51.78 -9.38
C GLN A 5 -14.65 52.20 -7.88
N LYS A 6 -14.24 53.41 -7.53
CA LYS A 6 -14.37 53.92 -6.15
C LYS A 6 -15.83 54.20 -5.76
N THR A 7 -16.65 54.65 -6.70
CA THR A 7 -18.07 54.91 -6.45
C THR A 7 -18.89 53.63 -6.31
N LEU A 8 -18.50 52.56 -7.06
CA LEU A 8 -19.14 51.25 -6.97
C LEU A 8 -18.81 50.53 -5.65
N ALA A 9 -17.55 50.67 -5.16
CA ALA A 9 -17.12 50.10 -3.88
C ALA A 9 -17.80 50.79 -2.67
N MET A 10 -18.07 52.11 -2.73
CA MET A 10 -18.79 52.83 -1.68
C MET A 10 -20.29 52.49 -1.65
N LEU A 11 -20.92 52.20 -2.77
CA LEU A 11 -22.32 51.76 -2.84
C LEU A 11 -22.52 50.32 -2.31
N LEU A 12 -21.56 49.42 -2.52
CA LEU A 12 -21.58 48.06 -1.94
C LEU A 12 -21.39 48.07 -0.42
N ALA A 13 -20.51 48.94 0.11
CA ALA A 13 -20.29 49.08 1.55
C ALA A 13 -21.50 49.68 2.28
N ALA A 14 -22.23 50.59 1.64
CA ALA A 14 -23.44 51.19 2.20
C ALA A 14 -24.65 50.22 2.22
N MET A 15 -24.73 49.27 1.29
CA MET A 15 -25.76 48.23 1.30
C MET A 15 -25.54 47.14 2.37
N MET A 16 -24.29 46.83 2.75
CA MET A 16 -24.01 45.91 3.84
C MET A 16 -24.28 46.48 5.24
N LEU A 17 -24.25 47.79 5.43
CA LEU A 17 -24.55 48.44 6.72
C LEU A 17 -26.04 48.58 7.02
N LEU A 18 -26.91 48.49 6.02
CA LEU A 18 -28.38 48.59 6.19
C LEU A 18 -29.04 47.23 6.50
N ALA A 19 -28.36 46.12 6.39
CA ALA A 19 -28.86 44.76 6.70
C ALA A 19 -28.74 44.37 8.18
N LEU A 20 -28.07 45.17 9.03
CA LEU A 20 -27.82 44.88 10.45
C LEU A 20 -28.76 45.61 11.43
N ALA A 21 -29.75 46.39 10.95
CA ALA A 21 -30.60 47.22 11.79
C ALA A 21 -32.04 46.71 11.94
N ALA A 22 -32.39 45.52 11.49
CA ALA A 22 -33.78 45.04 11.52
C ALA A 22 -33.93 43.66 12.19
N CYS A 23 -33.53 43.49 13.46
CA CYS A 23 -34.01 42.43 14.34
C CYS A 23 -33.65 42.76 15.80
N GLY A 24 -34.35 43.73 16.38
CA GLY A 24 -34.37 43.98 17.82
C GLY A 24 -35.79 43.79 18.34
N GLY A 25 -36.20 42.55 18.59
CA GLY A 25 -37.38 42.20 19.36
C GLY A 25 -36.99 41.64 20.73
N PRO A 26 -37.76 41.88 21.82
CA PRO A 26 -37.41 41.41 23.15
C PRO A 26 -37.42 39.86 23.22
N ALA A 27 -36.42 39.29 23.90
CA ALA A 27 -36.31 37.88 24.15
C ALA A 27 -37.52 37.35 24.95
N PRO A 28 -38.12 36.20 24.55
CA PRO A 28 -39.10 35.52 25.41
C PRO A 28 -38.42 34.90 26.63
N ALA A 29 -39.14 34.92 27.76
CA ALA A 29 -38.73 34.34 29.02
C ALA A 29 -38.51 32.81 28.89
N PRO A 30 -37.62 32.20 29.72
CA PRO A 30 -37.36 30.76 29.67
C PRO A 30 -38.65 30.00 30.05
N THR A 31 -39.13 29.15 29.14
CA THR A 31 -40.13 28.14 29.40
C THR A 31 -39.44 26.94 30.05
N GLU A 32 -39.97 26.47 31.18
CA GLU A 32 -39.56 25.19 31.82
C GLU A 32 -39.66 24.04 30.81
N PRO A 33 -38.71 23.10 30.84
CA PRO A 33 -38.79 21.90 30.00
C PRO A 33 -39.99 21.04 30.46
N PRO A 34 -40.71 20.39 29.52
CA PRO A 34 -41.76 19.46 29.88
C PRO A 34 -41.15 18.24 30.61
N PRO A 35 -41.89 17.57 31.51
CA PRO A 35 -41.42 16.43 32.27
C PRO A 35 -41.01 15.32 31.31
N ALA A 36 -39.84 14.71 31.58
CA ALA A 36 -39.34 13.58 30.82
C ALA A 36 -40.34 12.43 30.87
N ASP A 37 -40.87 12.03 29.73
CA ASP A 37 -41.67 10.83 29.55
C ASP A 37 -40.72 9.64 29.69
N THR A 38 -40.78 8.93 30.81
CA THR A 38 -40.07 7.67 31.07
C THR A 38 -40.88 6.49 30.55
N SER A 39 -41.19 6.50 29.25
CA SER A 39 -41.47 5.27 28.55
C SER A 39 -40.16 4.67 28.10
N GLY A 40 -39.71 3.66 28.82
CA GLY A 40 -38.52 2.89 28.47
C GLY A 40 -38.77 2.08 27.19
N ASP A 41 -38.52 2.66 26.06
CA ASP A 41 -38.14 1.91 24.87
C ASP A 41 -36.62 1.69 24.93
N THR A 42 -36.24 0.54 25.45
CA THR A 42 -34.92 -0.03 25.15
C THR A 42 -34.86 -0.14 23.64
N PRO A 43 -33.86 0.44 22.94
CA PRO A 43 -33.66 0.16 21.53
C PRO A 43 -33.62 -1.36 21.35
N PRO A 44 -34.25 -1.93 20.29
CA PRO A 44 -34.06 -3.34 20.01
C PRO A 44 -32.58 -3.63 20.00
N ALA A 45 -32.17 -4.73 20.67
CA ALA A 45 -30.81 -5.20 20.58
C ALA A 45 -30.49 -5.29 19.08
N ASP A 46 -29.48 -4.53 18.67
CA ASP A 46 -28.91 -4.62 17.34
C ASP A 46 -28.32 -6.02 17.27
N ASP A 47 -28.97 -6.91 16.49
CA ASP A 47 -28.53 -8.31 16.30
C ASP A 47 -27.29 -8.38 15.43
N GLY A 48 -26.56 -7.26 15.22
CA GLY A 48 -25.29 -7.21 14.50
C GLY A 48 -25.42 -7.40 12.99
N VAL A 49 -26.64 -7.46 12.46
CA VAL A 49 -26.88 -7.59 11.01
C VAL A 49 -26.88 -6.20 10.38
N VAL A 50 -25.87 -5.92 9.59
CA VAL A 50 -25.81 -4.69 8.80
C VAL A 50 -26.87 -4.74 7.71
N VAL A 51 -27.80 -3.77 7.74
CA VAL A 51 -28.84 -3.62 6.70
C VAL A 51 -28.35 -2.58 5.70
N PRO A 52 -28.07 -2.99 4.44
CA PRO A 52 -27.63 -2.06 3.38
C PRO A 52 -28.73 -1.08 3.01
N GLU A 53 -28.35 0.01 2.35
CA GLU A 53 -29.25 1.02 1.84
C GLU A 53 -30.15 0.45 0.74
N GLU A 54 -31.42 0.87 0.71
CA GLU A 54 -32.37 0.50 -0.33
C GLU A 54 -31.91 0.98 -1.72
N GLY A 55 -31.89 0.08 -2.70
CA GLY A 55 -31.45 0.41 -4.05
C GLY A 55 -29.96 0.57 -4.22
N ALA A 56 -29.16 0.07 -3.27
CA ALA A 56 -27.70 0.10 -3.36
C ALA A 56 -27.20 -0.56 -4.65
N SER A 57 -26.22 0.07 -5.29
CA SER A 57 -25.49 -0.44 -6.45
C SER A 57 -24.05 0.03 -6.34
N LEU A 58 -23.09 -0.89 -6.37
CA LEU A 58 -21.70 -0.62 -6.00
C LEU A 58 -20.75 -0.70 -7.19
N LYS A 59 -19.68 0.08 -7.10
CA LYS A 59 -18.51 0.02 -7.98
C LYS A 59 -17.29 -0.32 -7.16
N LEU A 60 -16.53 -1.33 -7.61
CA LEU A 60 -15.22 -1.73 -7.05
C LEU A 60 -14.10 -1.37 -8.03
N TRP A 61 -12.97 -0.88 -7.52
CA TRP A 61 -11.70 -0.82 -8.23
C TRP A 61 -10.72 -1.87 -7.69
N PHE A 62 -10.27 -2.75 -8.59
CA PHE A 62 -9.27 -3.78 -8.29
C PHE A 62 -8.46 -4.09 -9.55
N ASP A 63 -7.17 -4.44 -9.42
CA ASP A 63 -6.20 -4.48 -10.51
C ASP A 63 -5.98 -5.86 -11.16
N ASN A 64 -6.93 -6.78 -11.05
CA ASN A 64 -6.81 -8.13 -11.62
C ASN A 64 -8.09 -8.54 -12.36
N ASP A 65 -8.01 -8.67 -13.69
CA ASP A 65 -9.19 -8.97 -14.51
C ASP A 65 -9.83 -10.33 -14.16
N ASN A 66 -9.02 -11.36 -13.85
CA ASN A 66 -9.54 -12.67 -13.46
C ASN A 66 -10.26 -12.61 -12.11
N TYR A 67 -9.73 -11.84 -11.16
CA TYR A 67 -10.38 -11.55 -9.89
C TYR A 67 -11.69 -10.80 -10.12
N ASN A 68 -11.64 -9.75 -10.96
CA ASN A 68 -12.76 -8.84 -11.21
C ASN A 68 -13.99 -9.54 -11.78
N GLU A 69 -13.79 -10.49 -12.70
CA GLU A 69 -14.91 -11.27 -13.24
C GLU A 69 -15.56 -12.16 -12.17
N LYS A 70 -14.74 -12.88 -11.39
CA LYS A 70 -15.23 -13.85 -10.41
C LYS A 70 -15.82 -13.22 -9.16
N ILE A 71 -15.28 -12.08 -8.68
CA ILE A 71 -15.82 -11.41 -7.49
C ILE A 71 -17.26 -10.93 -7.70
N VAL A 72 -17.60 -10.51 -8.92
CA VAL A 72 -18.98 -10.14 -9.26
C VAL A 72 -19.92 -11.36 -9.13
N GLU A 73 -19.48 -12.53 -9.57
CA GLU A 73 -20.27 -13.77 -9.44
C GLU A 73 -20.48 -14.15 -7.97
N LEU A 74 -19.41 -14.12 -7.15
CA LEU A 74 -19.48 -14.44 -5.72
C LEU A 74 -20.37 -13.45 -4.97
N TRP A 75 -20.20 -12.16 -5.25
CA TRP A 75 -21.01 -11.12 -4.63
C TRP A 75 -22.49 -11.26 -4.96
N ASN A 76 -22.84 -11.42 -6.25
CA ASN A 76 -24.22 -11.55 -6.71
C ASN A 76 -24.89 -12.84 -6.19
N ALA A 77 -24.12 -13.89 -5.92
CA ALA A 77 -24.65 -15.11 -5.29
C ALA A 77 -25.08 -14.88 -3.84
N LYS A 78 -24.34 -14.02 -3.11
CA LYS A 78 -24.60 -13.72 -1.68
C LYS A 78 -25.55 -12.54 -1.49
N TYR A 79 -25.44 -11.52 -2.35
CA TYR A 79 -26.20 -10.26 -2.29
C TYR A 79 -26.85 -9.93 -3.65
N PRO A 80 -27.83 -10.72 -4.10
CA PRO A 80 -28.41 -10.59 -5.46
C PRO A 80 -29.13 -9.26 -5.70
N ASP A 81 -29.54 -8.58 -4.65
CA ASP A 81 -30.27 -7.29 -4.74
C ASP A 81 -29.33 -6.08 -4.79
N ILE A 82 -28.02 -6.29 -4.69
CA ILE A 82 -27.01 -5.21 -4.71
C ILE A 82 -26.08 -5.43 -5.91
N PRO A 83 -26.36 -4.85 -7.07
CA PRO A 83 -25.51 -4.98 -8.25
C PRO A 83 -24.09 -4.48 -7.99
N LEU A 84 -23.08 -5.24 -8.46
CA LEU A 84 -21.67 -4.88 -8.40
C LEU A 84 -21.09 -4.70 -9.80
N THR A 85 -20.42 -3.59 -10.05
CA THR A 85 -19.58 -3.35 -11.22
C THR A 85 -18.13 -3.23 -10.79
N VAL A 86 -17.19 -3.67 -11.63
CA VAL A 86 -15.75 -3.60 -11.32
C VAL A 86 -15.01 -2.92 -12.48
N GLU A 87 -14.06 -2.06 -12.14
CA GLU A 87 -13.13 -1.44 -13.07
C GLU A 87 -11.70 -1.85 -12.69
N ASN A 88 -10.88 -2.16 -13.69
CA ASN A 88 -9.47 -2.45 -13.49
C ASN A 88 -8.71 -1.15 -13.19
N VAL A 89 -8.27 -0.99 -11.94
CA VAL A 89 -7.49 0.16 -11.45
C VAL A 89 -6.38 -0.37 -10.56
N GLY A 90 -5.14 0.02 -10.84
CA GLY A 90 -3.96 -0.40 -10.09
C GLY A 90 -4.03 -0.01 -8.62
N THR A 91 -3.59 -0.91 -7.75
CA THR A 91 -3.53 -0.69 -6.29
C THR A 91 -2.73 0.57 -5.95
N THR A 92 -1.66 0.87 -6.69
CA THR A 92 -0.83 2.06 -6.53
C THR A 92 -1.46 3.34 -7.10
N ASP A 93 -2.40 3.21 -8.06
CA ASP A 93 -3.02 4.33 -8.74
C ASP A 93 -4.35 4.76 -8.10
N SER A 94 -5.00 3.83 -7.39
CA SER A 94 -6.37 3.99 -6.88
C SER A 94 -6.51 5.20 -5.94
N ARG A 95 -5.49 5.48 -5.11
CA ARG A 95 -5.48 6.65 -4.22
C ARG A 95 -5.58 7.96 -5.00
N THR A 96 -4.68 8.18 -5.94
CA THR A 96 -4.71 9.40 -6.76
C THR A 96 -5.99 9.50 -7.58
N LYS A 97 -6.48 8.36 -8.07
CA LYS A 97 -7.70 8.32 -8.85
C LYS A 97 -8.95 8.63 -8.02
N ILE A 98 -9.05 8.18 -6.76
CA ILE A 98 -10.20 8.51 -5.91
C ILE A 98 -10.22 9.99 -5.49
N GLU A 99 -9.06 10.61 -5.30
CA GLU A 99 -8.93 12.04 -5.06
C GLU A 99 -9.50 12.88 -6.21
N LEU A 100 -9.32 12.42 -7.46
CA LEU A 100 -9.78 13.11 -8.66
C LEU A 100 -11.24 12.79 -9.02
N ASP A 101 -11.60 11.51 -9.02
CA ASP A 101 -12.88 11.02 -9.55
C ASP A 101 -13.98 11.01 -8.47
N GLY A 102 -13.63 10.83 -7.19
CA GLY A 102 -14.55 10.77 -6.07
C GLY A 102 -15.48 11.98 -5.99
N PRO A 103 -14.97 13.22 -5.91
CA PRO A 103 -15.78 14.43 -5.84
C PRO A 103 -16.70 14.63 -7.04
N THR A 104 -16.41 14.00 -8.18
CA THR A 104 -17.23 14.10 -9.41
C THR A 104 -18.32 13.05 -9.50
N GLY A 105 -18.35 12.08 -8.56
CA GLY A 105 -19.23 10.91 -8.59
C GLY A 105 -18.83 9.85 -9.61
N MET A 106 -17.61 9.93 -10.16
CA MET A 106 -17.05 8.94 -11.09
C MET A 106 -16.20 7.87 -10.37
N GLY A 107 -15.87 8.10 -9.10
CA GLY A 107 -15.07 7.21 -8.28
C GLY A 107 -15.76 5.87 -7.98
N ALA A 108 -15.00 4.94 -7.39
CA ALA A 108 -15.53 3.70 -6.85
C ALA A 108 -16.17 3.93 -5.47
N ASP A 109 -17.06 3.01 -5.07
CA ASP A 109 -17.59 2.93 -3.71
C ASP A 109 -16.61 2.19 -2.79
N VAL A 110 -15.93 1.17 -3.35
CA VAL A 110 -14.90 0.36 -2.69
C VAL A 110 -13.69 0.27 -3.60
N PHE A 111 -12.49 0.36 -3.04
CA PHE A 111 -11.26 0.24 -3.83
C PHE A 111 -10.11 -0.33 -2.99
N VAL A 112 -9.16 -0.96 -3.68
CA VAL A 112 -7.95 -1.49 -3.06
C VAL A 112 -6.80 -0.52 -3.25
N GLN A 113 -6.08 -0.24 -2.17
CA GLN A 113 -4.84 0.54 -2.17
C GLN A 113 -3.79 -0.05 -1.22
N ALA A 114 -2.53 0.32 -1.41
CA ALA A 114 -1.49 0.03 -0.44
C ALA A 114 -1.71 0.85 0.85
N HIS A 115 -1.34 0.26 1.99
CA HIS A 115 -1.66 0.83 3.31
C HIS A 115 -0.98 2.17 3.61
N ASP A 116 0.17 2.49 2.99
CA ASP A 116 0.84 3.79 3.11
C ASP A 116 -0.02 4.97 2.60
N GLY A 117 -1.06 4.65 1.82
CA GLY A 117 -2.08 5.61 1.42
C GLY A 117 -3.23 5.78 2.41
N VAL A 118 -3.42 4.90 3.40
CA VAL A 118 -4.62 4.91 4.27
C VAL A 118 -4.67 6.14 5.16
N ALA A 119 -3.59 6.44 5.88
CA ALA A 119 -3.55 7.57 6.80
C ALA A 119 -3.77 8.91 6.07
N ILE A 120 -3.11 9.13 4.93
CA ILE A 120 -3.28 10.35 4.13
C ILE A 120 -4.68 10.45 3.50
N SER A 121 -5.27 9.32 3.07
CA SER A 121 -6.62 9.28 2.53
C SER A 121 -7.68 9.56 3.62
N ALA A 122 -7.45 9.07 4.85
CA ALA A 122 -8.30 9.36 6.01
C ALA A 122 -8.20 10.85 6.40
N GLN A 123 -6.98 11.39 6.49
CA GLN A 123 -6.73 12.78 6.81
C GLN A 123 -7.37 13.74 5.78
N SER A 124 -7.30 13.39 4.49
CA SER A 124 -7.89 14.16 3.39
C SER A 124 -9.40 13.96 3.25
N GLY A 125 -10.02 13.06 4.03
CA GLY A 125 -11.47 12.78 3.97
C GLY A 125 -11.90 12.05 2.69
N ASN A 126 -11.01 11.27 2.08
CA ASN A 126 -11.30 10.51 0.85
C ASN A 126 -11.86 9.10 1.13
N ILE A 127 -11.64 8.57 2.35
CA ILE A 127 -12.16 7.28 2.81
C ILE A 127 -12.95 7.42 4.11
N LEU A 128 -13.90 6.50 4.31
CA LEU A 128 -14.72 6.45 5.52
C LEU A 128 -14.02 5.66 6.63
N GLU A 129 -14.32 6.04 7.88
CA GLU A 129 -14.06 5.18 9.05
C GLU A 129 -14.90 3.91 8.93
N ILE A 130 -14.31 2.73 9.23
CA ILE A 130 -15.00 1.45 9.28
C ILE A 130 -15.52 1.22 10.69
N ASP A 131 -16.53 1.95 11.08
CA ASP A 131 -17.09 1.93 12.43
C ASP A 131 -17.94 0.69 12.71
N LEU A 132 -18.63 0.15 11.70
CA LEU A 132 -19.51 -1.01 11.84
C LEU A 132 -18.76 -2.32 12.12
N PHE A 133 -17.49 -2.43 11.73
CA PHE A 133 -16.69 -3.67 11.79
C PHE A 133 -15.36 -3.49 12.54
N SER A 134 -15.17 -2.39 13.26
CA SER A 134 -13.88 -2.08 13.89
C SER A 134 -13.43 -3.14 14.91
N ASP A 135 -14.35 -3.69 15.70
CA ASP A 135 -14.06 -4.73 16.68
C ASP A 135 -13.73 -6.07 16.01
N GLU A 136 -14.41 -6.41 14.91
CA GLU A 136 -14.12 -7.59 14.09
C GLU A 136 -12.71 -7.50 13.50
N ILE A 137 -12.36 -6.37 12.87
CA ILE A 137 -11.01 -6.14 12.32
C ILE A 137 -9.94 -6.30 13.39
N ARG A 138 -10.13 -5.72 14.59
CA ARG A 138 -9.17 -5.83 15.69
C ARG A 138 -8.99 -7.25 16.23
N SER A 139 -9.97 -8.13 16.04
CA SER A 139 -9.92 -9.53 16.54
C SER A 139 -9.49 -10.54 15.49
N GLU A 140 -9.70 -10.27 14.20
CA GLU A 140 -9.55 -11.25 13.12
C GLU A 140 -8.29 -11.09 12.28
N PHE A 141 -7.61 -9.94 12.39
CA PHE A 141 -6.43 -9.66 11.59
C PHE A 141 -5.14 -9.60 12.43
N VAL A 142 -3.99 -9.80 11.79
CA VAL A 142 -2.70 -9.71 12.47
C VAL A 142 -2.38 -8.27 12.88
N GLU A 143 -1.67 -8.07 13.99
CA GLU A 143 -1.44 -6.77 14.61
C GLU A 143 -0.83 -5.73 13.64
N ASN A 144 0.18 -6.12 12.85
CA ASN A 144 0.79 -5.23 11.86
C ASN A 144 -0.21 -4.76 10.80
N ALA A 145 -1.14 -5.64 10.39
CA ALA A 145 -2.18 -5.28 9.43
C ALA A 145 -3.25 -4.36 10.04
N ILE A 146 -3.57 -4.52 11.33
CA ILE A 146 -4.46 -3.62 12.06
C ILE A 146 -3.83 -2.22 12.15
N ASN A 147 -2.55 -2.15 12.49
CA ASN A 147 -1.83 -0.88 12.56
C ASN A 147 -1.81 -0.18 11.19
N ALA A 148 -1.60 -0.93 10.11
CA ALA A 148 -1.56 -0.42 8.74
C ALA A 148 -2.89 0.20 8.25
N VAL A 149 -4.03 -0.13 8.86
CA VAL A 149 -5.35 0.42 8.53
C VAL A 149 -5.88 1.40 9.58
N SER A 150 -5.05 1.73 10.58
CA SER A 150 -5.41 2.60 11.70
C SER A 150 -4.85 4.00 11.51
N TYR A 151 -5.66 5.03 11.78
CA TYR A 151 -5.24 6.41 11.86
C TYR A 151 -6.01 7.11 12.98
N ASP A 152 -5.31 7.85 13.85
CA ASP A 152 -5.87 8.55 15.01
C ASP A 152 -6.77 7.64 15.90
N GLY A 153 -6.33 6.38 16.08
CA GLY A 153 -7.01 5.37 16.91
C GLY A 153 -8.25 4.73 16.26
N LYS A 154 -8.60 5.08 15.04
CA LYS A 154 -9.75 4.61 14.27
C LYS A 154 -9.32 3.69 13.13
N ILE A 155 -10.21 2.81 12.67
CA ILE A 155 -10.00 1.91 11.54
C ILE A 155 -10.59 2.53 10.28
N TYR A 156 -9.83 2.55 9.19
CA TYR A 156 -10.23 3.18 7.91
C TYR A 156 -10.26 2.23 6.71
N ALA A 157 -9.84 0.99 6.88
CA ALA A 157 -9.92 -0.01 5.83
C ALA A 157 -9.98 -1.42 6.42
N PHE A 158 -10.35 -2.41 5.61
CA PHE A 158 -10.10 -3.81 5.91
C PHE A 158 -8.71 -4.19 5.40
N PRO A 159 -7.85 -4.83 6.23
CA PRO A 159 -6.64 -5.46 5.73
C PRO A 159 -7.01 -6.59 4.77
N LEU A 160 -6.35 -6.68 3.61
CA LEU A 160 -6.64 -7.71 2.62
C LEU A 160 -5.54 -8.78 2.59
N SER A 161 -4.34 -8.36 2.22
CA SER A 161 -3.20 -9.26 2.06
C SER A 161 -1.92 -8.64 2.57
N MET A 162 -0.95 -9.51 2.87
CA MET A 162 0.40 -9.13 3.30
C MET A 162 1.42 -9.64 2.29
N LYS A 163 2.43 -8.83 2.00
CA LYS A 163 3.46 -9.16 1.02
C LYS A 163 4.79 -8.49 1.31
N THR A 164 5.85 -9.10 0.83
CA THR A 164 7.21 -8.56 0.78
C THR A 164 7.94 -9.14 -0.43
N ILE A 165 9.11 -8.59 -0.76
CA ILE A 165 9.97 -9.18 -1.80
C ILE A 165 10.72 -10.39 -1.26
N VAL A 166 10.89 -11.38 -2.16
CA VAL A 166 11.63 -12.61 -1.93
C VAL A 166 12.53 -12.90 -3.13
N MET A 167 13.43 -13.84 -3.01
CA MET A 167 14.25 -14.29 -4.14
C MET A 167 13.64 -15.55 -4.75
N PHE A 168 13.27 -15.47 -6.03
CA PHE A 168 12.91 -16.62 -6.86
C PHE A 168 14.17 -17.18 -7.54
N TYR A 169 14.24 -18.49 -7.70
CA TYR A 169 15.31 -19.14 -8.47
C TYR A 169 14.76 -20.17 -9.45
N ASN A 170 15.32 -20.22 -10.65
CA ASN A 170 14.95 -21.16 -11.70
C ASN A 170 15.68 -22.50 -11.47
N LYS A 171 14.93 -23.56 -11.11
CA LYS A 171 15.49 -24.90 -10.81
C LYS A 171 16.12 -25.58 -12.02
N ALA A 172 15.84 -25.13 -13.23
CA ALA A 172 16.54 -25.61 -14.41
C ALA A 172 17.98 -25.07 -14.53
N LEU A 173 18.30 -23.98 -13.83
CA LEU A 173 19.61 -23.31 -13.86
C LEU A 173 20.35 -23.37 -12.52
N VAL A 174 19.64 -23.65 -11.43
CA VAL A 174 20.13 -23.58 -10.05
C VAL A 174 19.60 -24.77 -9.25
N ASP A 175 20.49 -25.66 -8.84
CA ASP A 175 20.11 -26.80 -7.98
C ASP A 175 19.84 -26.38 -6.52
N THR A 176 20.66 -25.47 -6.01
CA THR A 176 20.57 -24.94 -4.64
C THR A 176 20.78 -23.43 -4.67
N PRO A 177 19.82 -22.63 -4.13
CA PRO A 177 19.97 -21.18 -4.14
C PRO A 177 21.13 -20.73 -3.24
N VAL A 178 21.77 -19.63 -3.63
CA VAL A 178 22.84 -19.00 -2.84
C VAL A 178 22.29 -18.44 -1.52
N ASP A 179 23.11 -18.47 -0.46
CA ASP A 179 22.75 -17.97 0.88
C ASP A 179 23.39 -16.61 1.19
N THR A 180 24.41 -16.19 0.43
CA THR A 180 25.13 -14.94 0.62
C THR A 180 25.27 -14.15 -0.69
N TRP A 181 25.37 -12.82 -0.59
CA TRP A 181 25.70 -11.98 -1.74
C TRP A 181 27.13 -12.21 -2.25
N ALA A 182 28.05 -12.71 -1.42
CA ALA A 182 29.37 -13.12 -1.87
C ALA A 182 29.27 -14.30 -2.87
N GLU A 183 28.49 -15.34 -2.54
CA GLU A 183 28.21 -16.44 -3.47
C GLU A 183 27.47 -15.96 -4.72
N MET A 184 26.52 -15.01 -4.60
CA MET A 184 25.84 -14.44 -5.75
C MET A 184 26.82 -13.70 -6.68
N LYS A 185 27.76 -12.93 -6.14
CA LYS A 185 28.80 -12.24 -6.93
C LYS A 185 29.73 -13.24 -7.64
N GLU A 186 30.14 -14.31 -6.97
CA GLU A 186 30.92 -15.40 -7.60
C GLU A 186 30.14 -16.06 -8.72
N PHE A 187 28.87 -16.38 -8.51
CA PHE A 187 27.98 -16.94 -9.53
C PHE A 187 27.80 -15.97 -10.72
N ALA A 188 27.60 -14.68 -10.44
CA ALA A 188 27.45 -13.67 -11.47
C ALA A 188 28.73 -13.48 -12.30
N ALA A 189 29.90 -13.54 -11.69
CA ALA A 189 31.17 -13.45 -12.40
C ALA A 189 31.37 -14.55 -13.46
N GLU A 190 30.79 -15.74 -13.24
CA GLU A 190 30.82 -16.85 -14.19
C GLU A 190 29.65 -16.83 -15.18
N PHE A 191 28.47 -16.37 -14.74
CA PHE A 191 27.23 -16.47 -15.53
C PHE A 191 26.97 -15.26 -16.42
N ASN A 192 27.31 -14.05 -15.98
CA ASN A 192 26.94 -12.80 -16.66
C ASN A 192 27.62 -12.67 -18.03
N ASP A 193 26.83 -12.24 -19.02
CA ASP A 193 27.29 -11.78 -20.32
C ASP A 193 26.46 -10.55 -20.73
N PRO A 194 26.87 -9.35 -20.31
CA PRO A 194 26.14 -8.12 -20.62
C PRO A 194 25.96 -7.85 -22.11
N ALA A 195 26.90 -8.34 -22.96
CA ALA A 195 26.80 -8.18 -24.41
C ALA A 195 25.62 -8.99 -25.00
N GLN A 196 25.19 -10.05 -24.31
CA GLN A 196 24.03 -10.85 -24.66
C GLN A 196 22.81 -10.58 -23.75
N ASN A 197 22.85 -9.53 -22.97
CA ASN A 197 21.82 -9.19 -21.98
C ASN A 197 21.51 -10.34 -21.02
N LYS A 198 22.56 -11.00 -20.50
CA LYS A 198 22.49 -12.17 -19.64
C LYS A 198 23.02 -11.81 -18.25
N PHE A 199 22.19 -11.94 -17.22
CA PHE A 199 22.49 -11.57 -15.83
C PHE A 199 22.05 -12.67 -14.86
N ALA A 200 22.82 -12.86 -13.79
CA ALA A 200 22.58 -13.88 -12.78
C ALA A 200 21.34 -13.61 -11.93
N CYS A 201 21.18 -12.37 -11.50
CA CYS A 201 20.07 -11.95 -10.64
C CYS A 201 19.50 -10.62 -11.12
N LEU A 202 18.18 -10.54 -11.17
CA LEU A 202 17.42 -9.40 -11.69
C LEU A 202 16.49 -8.85 -10.62
N TRP A 203 16.29 -7.53 -10.60
CA TRP A 203 15.26 -6.87 -9.79
C TRP A 203 15.01 -5.45 -10.27
N GLN A 204 13.94 -4.80 -9.78
CA GLN A 204 13.72 -3.37 -9.98
C GLN A 204 14.69 -2.54 -9.13
N ALA A 205 15.95 -2.49 -9.56
CA ALA A 205 17.03 -2.02 -8.72
C ALA A 205 16.93 -0.54 -8.29
N VAL A 206 16.18 0.28 -9.01
CA VAL A 206 16.03 1.70 -8.67
C VAL A 206 14.69 2.04 -8.03
N GLU A 207 13.91 1.03 -7.74
CA GLU A 207 12.68 1.18 -6.97
C GLU A 207 13.00 1.16 -5.45
N PRO A 208 12.67 2.22 -4.70
CA PRO A 208 13.00 2.33 -3.27
C PRO A 208 12.55 1.15 -2.42
N TYR A 209 11.39 0.58 -2.73
CA TYR A 209 10.85 -0.58 -2.03
C TYR A 209 11.81 -1.79 -2.06
N TYR A 210 12.51 -1.99 -3.19
CA TYR A 210 13.51 -3.05 -3.33
C TYR A 210 14.84 -2.69 -2.66
N ALA A 211 15.25 -1.42 -2.76
CA ALA A 211 16.52 -0.95 -2.21
C ALA A 211 16.50 -0.86 -0.67
N HIS A 212 15.34 -0.54 -0.07
CA HIS A 212 15.20 -0.28 1.37
C HIS A 212 15.76 -1.38 2.25
N GLY A 213 15.50 -2.64 1.90
CA GLY A 213 15.94 -3.78 2.71
C GLY A 213 17.45 -3.83 2.93
N PHE A 214 18.24 -3.32 2.00
CA PHE A 214 19.69 -3.29 2.12
C PHE A 214 20.15 -2.27 3.16
N LEU A 215 19.53 -1.11 3.23
CA LEU A 215 19.81 -0.10 4.26
C LEU A 215 19.37 -0.64 5.64
N GLY A 216 18.16 -1.17 5.74
CA GLY A 216 17.64 -1.77 6.97
C GLY A 216 18.48 -2.90 7.51
N GLY A 217 19.11 -3.69 6.64
CA GLY A 217 20.03 -4.75 7.04
C GLY A 217 21.36 -4.27 7.62
N TYR A 218 21.71 -3.00 7.45
CA TYR A 218 22.81 -2.33 8.16
C TYR A 218 22.37 -1.63 9.44
N GLY A 219 21.08 -1.65 9.76
CA GLY A 219 20.55 -1.06 10.99
C GLY A 219 19.91 0.31 10.82
N TYR A 220 19.64 0.71 9.57
CA TYR A 220 18.86 1.92 9.30
C TYR A 220 17.39 1.71 9.64
N ASP A 221 16.82 2.63 10.38
CA ASP A 221 15.40 2.67 10.74
C ASP A 221 14.73 3.91 10.10
N LEU A 222 13.79 3.69 9.20
CA LEU A 222 12.96 4.75 8.62
C LEU A 222 11.96 5.23 9.68
N PHE A 223 11.98 6.52 9.99
CA PHE A 223 11.16 7.17 11.02
C PHE A 223 11.43 6.68 12.45
N GLY A 224 12.70 6.35 12.71
CA GLY A 224 13.18 5.91 14.01
C GLY A 224 12.76 4.50 14.40
N PRO A 225 13.09 4.06 15.63
CA PRO A 225 12.89 2.67 16.08
C PRO A 225 11.43 2.24 16.18
N THR A 226 10.49 3.18 16.25
CA THR A 226 9.03 2.92 16.28
C THR A 226 8.36 3.09 14.93
N HIS A 227 9.12 3.54 13.93
CA HIS A 227 8.68 3.77 12.55
C HIS A 227 7.51 4.75 12.38
N ASP A 228 7.37 5.72 13.33
CA ASP A 228 6.25 6.67 13.39
C ASP A 228 6.66 8.13 13.69
N ASP A 229 7.96 8.43 13.73
CA ASP A 229 8.49 9.77 13.99
C ASP A 229 9.09 10.41 12.72
N PRO A 230 8.35 11.28 12.02
CA PRO A 230 8.83 11.88 10.76
C PRO A 230 10.05 12.79 10.94
N ASP A 231 10.35 13.25 12.16
CA ASP A 231 11.57 14.01 12.46
C ASP A 231 12.82 13.12 12.50
N GLN A 232 12.66 11.79 12.55
CA GLN A 232 13.72 10.79 12.56
C GLN A 232 13.76 10.03 11.22
N LEU A 233 13.89 10.72 10.10
CA LEU A 233 13.94 10.10 8.76
C LEU A 233 15.07 9.07 8.59
N GLY A 234 16.22 9.29 9.28
CA GLY A 234 17.34 8.36 9.39
C GLY A 234 18.26 8.27 8.17
N TRP A 235 18.00 9.00 7.07
CA TRP A 235 18.87 8.97 5.88
C TRP A 235 20.23 9.65 6.08
N ASP A 236 20.42 10.42 7.14
CA ASP A 236 21.69 11.01 7.54
C ASP A 236 22.55 10.09 8.42
N SER A 237 22.09 8.86 8.69
CA SER A 237 22.84 7.86 9.47
C SER A 237 23.97 7.22 8.66
N ALA A 238 25.01 6.77 9.35
CA ALA A 238 26.10 6.01 8.74
C ALA A 238 25.60 4.66 8.18
N GLU A 239 24.66 4.05 8.88
CA GLU A 239 24.04 2.77 8.54
C GLU A 239 23.28 2.86 7.20
N ALA A 240 22.56 3.95 6.96
CA ALA A 240 21.89 4.18 5.68
C ALA A 240 22.90 4.33 4.53
N ALA A 241 23.97 5.10 4.76
CA ALA A 241 25.03 5.30 3.77
C ALA A 241 25.79 4.00 3.47
N GLU A 242 26.15 3.21 4.50
CA GLU A 242 26.80 1.91 4.34
C GLU A 242 25.92 0.93 3.57
N GLY A 243 24.62 0.86 3.88
CA GLY A 243 23.67 0.01 3.18
C GLY A 243 23.53 0.37 1.70
N LEU A 244 23.45 1.67 1.39
CA LEU A 244 23.36 2.13 0.00
C LEU A 244 24.70 1.97 -0.75
N ALA A 245 25.85 2.08 -0.04
CA ALA A 245 27.17 1.76 -0.60
C ALA A 245 27.29 0.27 -0.95
N PHE A 246 26.86 -0.63 -0.05
CA PHE A 246 26.79 -2.04 -0.35
C PHE A 246 25.88 -2.32 -1.57
N TYR A 247 24.71 -1.70 -1.61
CA TYR A 247 23.78 -1.83 -2.73
C TYR A 247 24.41 -1.43 -4.07
N LYS A 248 25.21 -0.38 -4.10
CA LYS A 248 25.98 0.03 -5.29
C LYS A 248 26.93 -1.07 -5.79
N THR A 249 27.54 -1.84 -4.89
CA THR A 249 28.42 -2.96 -5.32
C THR A 249 27.67 -4.04 -6.07
N LEU A 250 26.36 -4.19 -5.84
CA LEU A 250 25.52 -5.16 -6.57
C LEU A 250 25.27 -4.73 -8.01
N GLN A 251 25.22 -3.41 -8.27
CA GLN A 251 25.19 -2.89 -9.62
C GLN A 251 26.47 -3.26 -10.38
N GLU A 252 27.61 -3.18 -9.73
CA GLU A 252 28.90 -3.43 -10.37
C GLU A 252 29.15 -4.93 -10.60
N ASP A 253 28.82 -5.76 -9.61
CA ASP A 253 29.23 -7.15 -9.57
C ASP A 253 28.14 -8.14 -10.01
N VAL A 254 26.84 -7.78 -9.88
CA VAL A 254 25.73 -8.72 -10.10
C VAL A 254 24.81 -8.29 -11.25
N TYR A 255 24.38 -7.04 -11.27
CA TYR A 255 23.42 -6.53 -12.26
C TYR A 255 23.92 -5.23 -12.89
N PRO A 256 24.95 -5.29 -13.76
CA PRO A 256 25.62 -4.14 -14.32
C PRO A 256 24.82 -3.48 -15.46
N VAL A 257 23.68 -2.89 -15.12
CA VAL A 257 22.80 -2.15 -16.01
C VAL A 257 22.61 -0.71 -15.54
N ALA A 258 22.26 0.19 -16.44
CA ALA A 258 21.85 1.55 -16.08
C ALA A 258 20.47 1.51 -15.37
N SER A 259 20.18 2.53 -14.59
CA SER A 259 18.91 2.68 -13.88
C SER A 259 17.69 2.56 -14.81
N ALA A 260 17.77 3.13 -16.01
CA ALA A 260 16.70 3.08 -17.01
C ALA A 260 16.39 1.68 -17.54
N ASP A 261 17.31 0.72 -17.42
CA ASP A 261 17.18 -0.65 -17.92
C ASP A 261 16.74 -1.62 -16.79
N ALA A 262 16.84 -1.22 -15.52
CA ALA A 262 16.47 -2.03 -14.35
C ALA A 262 14.94 -1.96 -14.07
N THR A 263 14.13 -2.24 -15.09
CA THR A 263 12.67 -2.12 -15.04
C THR A 263 11.99 -3.44 -14.69
N TRP A 264 10.75 -3.35 -14.20
CA TRP A 264 9.92 -4.53 -13.92
C TRP A 264 9.70 -5.39 -15.18
N ASP A 265 9.37 -4.74 -16.31
CA ASP A 265 9.12 -5.44 -17.59
C ASP A 265 10.35 -6.22 -18.07
N ALA A 266 11.55 -5.63 -17.97
CA ALA A 266 12.79 -6.29 -18.34
C ALA A 266 13.05 -7.51 -17.45
N MET A 267 12.97 -7.34 -16.14
CA MET A 267 13.14 -8.38 -15.13
C MET A 267 12.15 -9.53 -15.34
N ASN A 268 10.84 -9.23 -15.41
CA ASN A 268 9.78 -10.22 -15.52
C ASN A 268 9.88 -11.01 -16.84
N THR A 269 10.16 -10.32 -17.96
CA THR A 269 10.35 -10.95 -19.26
C THR A 269 11.55 -11.90 -19.28
N MET A 270 12.69 -11.49 -18.72
CA MET A 270 13.90 -12.30 -18.71
C MET A 270 13.75 -13.54 -17.85
N PHE A 271 13.17 -13.43 -16.66
CA PHE A 271 12.93 -14.60 -15.81
C PHE A 271 11.87 -15.52 -16.42
N SER A 272 10.75 -15.00 -16.93
CA SER A 272 9.69 -15.77 -17.59
C SER A 272 10.17 -16.48 -18.87
N SER A 273 11.22 -15.97 -19.55
CA SER A 273 11.84 -16.67 -20.68
C SER A 273 12.75 -17.84 -20.27
N GLY A 274 13.01 -18.04 -18.98
CA GLY A 274 13.94 -19.03 -18.45
C GLY A 274 15.42 -18.64 -18.58
N ALA A 275 15.73 -17.39 -18.98
CA ALA A 275 17.09 -16.93 -19.24
C ALA A 275 17.86 -16.56 -17.96
N ALA A 276 17.16 -16.16 -16.89
CA ALA A 276 17.78 -15.72 -15.64
C ALA A 276 17.71 -16.79 -14.55
N PRO A 277 18.81 -17.04 -13.82
CA PRO A 277 18.85 -17.96 -12.67
C PRO A 277 18.05 -17.46 -11.47
N TYR A 278 18.14 -16.14 -11.16
CA TYR A 278 17.51 -15.55 -10.00
C TYR A 278 16.75 -14.27 -10.37
N VAL A 279 15.66 -14.01 -9.63
CA VAL A 279 14.96 -12.75 -9.65
C VAL A 279 14.48 -12.40 -8.24
N ILE A 280 14.61 -11.13 -7.84
CA ILE A 280 14.05 -10.61 -6.60
C ILE A 280 12.78 -9.84 -6.98
N THR A 281 11.64 -10.31 -6.49
CA THR A 281 10.32 -9.72 -6.68
C THR A 281 9.37 -10.25 -5.60
N GLY A 282 8.09 -9.90 -5.65
CA GLY A 282 7.09 -10.36 -4.70
C GLY A 282 6.16 -11.44 -5.27
N PRO A 283 5.18 -11.88 -4.45
CA PRO A 283 4.23 -12.92 -4.84
C PRO A 283 3.38 -12.58 -6.08
N TRP A 284 3.24 -11.31 -6.40
CA TRP A 284 2.55 -10.83 -7.62
C TRP A 284 3.14 -11.35 -8.94
N SER A 285 4.39 -11.85 -8.94
CA SER A 285 5.02 -12.43 -10.13
C SER A 285 4.84 -13.95 -10.25
N ILE A 286 4.28 -14.62 -9.25
CA ILE A 286 4.11 -16.10 -9.22
C ILE A 286 3.26 -16.56 -10.40
N ALA A 287 2.16 -15.87 -10.69
CA ALA A 287 1.26 -16.22 -11.78
C ALA A 287 1.97 -16.13 -13.14
N ASP A 288 2.76 -15.08 -13.38
CA ASP A 288 3.51 -14.90 -14.63
C ASP A 288 4.53 -16.01 -14.83
N PHE A 289 5.30 -16.34 -13.81
CA PHE A 289 6.32 -17.40 -13.88
C PHE A 289 5.69 -18.78 -14.05
N THR A 290 4.56 -19.04 -13.38
CA THR A 290 3.80 -20.28 -13.52
C THR A 290 3.22 -20.42 -14.94
N ASN A 291 2.60 -19.37 -15.47
CA ASN A 291 2.04 -19.34 -16.82
C ASN A 291 3.13 -19.47 -17.90
N ALA A 292 4.32 -18.97 -17.64
CA ALA A 292 5.50 -19.15 -18.49
C ALA A 292 6.10 -20.58 -18.42
N GLY A 293 5.62 -21.41 -17.49
CA GLY A 293 6.09 -22.79 -17.32
C GLY A 293 7.46 -22.91 -16.64
N ILE A 294 7.87 -21.91 -15.87
CA ILE A 294 9.14 -21.95 -15.13
C ILE A 294 8.97 -22.83 -13.88
N ASP A 295 9.81 -23.85 -13.74
CA ASP A 295 9.97 -24.57 -12.47
C ASP A 295 10.88 -23.76 -11.54
N PHE A 296 10.29 -23.01 -10.62
CA PHE A 296 11.00 -22.13 -9.70
C PHE A 296 10.87 -22.59 -8.24
N GLY A 297 11.75 -22.06 -7.42
CA GLY A 297 11.65 -22.09 -5.97
C GLY A 297 11.73 -20.68 -5.39
N ILE A 298 11.36 -20.55 -4.12
CA ILE A 298 11.46 -19.31 -3.35
C ILE A 298 12.50 -19.51 -2.24
N ALA A 299 13.37 -18.52 -2.06
CA ALA A 299 14.38 -18.49 -1.01
C ALA A 299 14.41 -17.10 -0.36
N PRO A 300 14.89 -16.97 0.88
CA PRO A 300 15.19 -15.70 1.50
C PRO A 300 16.22 -14.92 0.68
N LEU A 301 16.20 -13.58 0.75
CA LEU A 301 17.27 -12.77 0.16
C LEU A 301 18.64 -13.17 0.76
N PRO A 302 19.71 -13.18 -0.05
CA PRO A 302 21.04 -13.57 0.44
C PRO A 302 21.55 -12.64 1.55
N LYS A 303 22.36 -13.17 2.47
CA LYS A 303 23.05 -12.38 3.51
C LYS A 303 24.07 -11.44 2.89
N MET A 304 24.11 -10.23 3.40
CA MET A 304 25.11 -9.21 3.04
C MET A 304 26.48 -9.53 3.67
N ASP A 305 27.46 -8.69 3.41
CA ASP A 305 28.84 -8.85 3.91
C ASP A 305 28.95 -8.74 5.44
N ASN A 306 28.00 -8.04 6.09
CA ASN A 306 27.86 -8.00 7.54
C ASN A 306 27.20 -9.26 8.14
N GLY A 307 26.84 -10.24 7.33
CA GLY A 307 26.19 -11.50 7.74
C GLY A 307 24.68 -11.38 8.00
N VAL A 308 24.09 -10.20 7.84
CA VAL A 308 22.64 -9.95 8.02
C VAL A 308 21.94 -10.03 6.67
N ARG A 309 20.71 -10.55 6.63
CA ARG A 309 19.86 -10.47 5.43
C ARG A 309 19.27 -9.08 5.28
N PRO A 310 19.04 -8.63 4.04
CA PRO A 310 18.26 -7.41 3.82
C PRO A 310 16.95 -7.43 4.60
N LYS A 311 16.64 -6.34 5.32
CA LYS A 311 15.38 -6.16 6.05
C LYS A 311 14.38 -5.48 5.13
N THR A 312 13.66 -6.29 4.37
CA THR A 312 12.66 -5.82 3.41
C THR A 312 11.47 -5.17 4.11
N LEU A 313 10.70 -4.37 3.39
CA LEU A 313 9.43 -3.86 3.91
C LEU A 313 8.32 -4.89 3.72
N SER A 314 7.51 -5.06 4.75
CA SER A 314 6.23 -5.78 4.69
C SER A 314 5.11 -4.77 4.44
N THR A 315 4.34 -4.97 3.37
CA THR A 315 3.22 -4.13 2.99
C THR A 315 1.90 -4.85 3.14
N VAL A 316 0.83 -4.08 3.32
CA VAL A 316 -0.54 -4.56 3.41
C VAL A 316 -1.36 -3.92 2.29
N ASP A 317 -2.00 -4.73 1.45
CA ASP A 317 -3.07 -4.21 0.60
C ASP A 317 -4.35 -4.10 1.43
N THR A 318 -5.11 -3.05 1.20
CA THR A 318 -6.25 -2.69 2.03
C THR A 318 -7.47 -2.42 1.19
N VAL A 319 -8.65 -2.81 1.69
CA VAL A 319 -9.94 -2.54 1.06
C VAL A 319 -10.56 -1.32 1.73
N CYS A 320 -10.58 -0.22 1.02
CA CYS A 320 -11.09 1.07 1.48
C CYS A 320 -12.52 1.33 1.00
N VAL A 321 -13.31 2.02 1.82
CA VAL A 321 -14.62 2.54 1.45
C VAL A 321 -14.50 4.04 1.17
N SER A 322 -14.92 4.43 -0.03
CA SER A 322 -14.90 5.83 -0.48
C SER A 322 -15.80 6.70 0.38
N ALA A 323 -15.32 7.88 0.78
CA ALA A 323 -16.15 8.89 1.44
C ALA A 323 -17.20 9.51 0.51
N TYR A 324 -17.09 9.26 -0.79
CA TYR A 324 -18.01 9.78 -1.83
C TYR A 324 -19.13 8.80 -2.18
N THR A 325 -19.16 7.60 -1.56
CA THR A 325 -20.21 6.61 -1.79
C THR A 325 -21.57 7.12 -1.29
N GLN A 326 -22.63 6.75 -2.01
CA GLN A 326 -24.02 6.99 -1.57
C GLN A 326 -24.57 5.83 -0.72
N TYR A 327 -23.81 4.72 -0.63
CA TYR A 327 -24.25 3.47 0.00
C TYR A 327 -23.19 2.97 1.01
N PRO A 328 -22.89 3.75 2.08
CA PRO A 328 -21.78 3.42 2.98
C PRO A 328 -21.90 2.05 3.65
N LYS A 329 -23.09 1.62 4.05
CA LYS A 329 -23.29 0.31 4.69
C LYS A 329 -23.10 -0.84 3.70
N ALA A 330 -23.66 -0.73 2.49
CA ALA A 330 -23.46 -1.71 1.44
C ALA A 330 -21.99 -1.79 1.01
N ALA A 331 -21.30 -0.64 0.94
CA ALA A 331 -19.87 -0.58 0.62
C ALA A 331 -19.01 -1.21 1.72
N MET A 332 -19.32 -1.00 3.01
CA MET A 332 -18.63 -1.66 4.12
C MET A 332 -18.87 -3.18 4.12
N LEU A 333 -20.08 -3.63 3.79
CA LEU A 333 -20.37 -5.07 3.61
C LEU A 333 -19.55 -5.68 2.46
N LEU A 334 -19.38 -4.97 1.35
CA LEU A 334 -18.56 -5.45 0.24
C LEU A 334 -17.08 -5.52 0.65
N ALA A 335 -16.58 -4.52 1.36
CA ALA A 335 -15.21 -4.50 1.86
C ALA A 335 -14.93 -5.65 2.84
N GLN A 336 -15.83 -5.89 3.79
CA GLN A 336 -15.78 -7.04 4.68
C GLN A 336 -15.80 -8.37 3.89
N PHE A 337 -16.74 -8.52 2.97
CA PHE A 337 -16.86 -9.72 2.14
C PHE A 337 -15.57 -10.05 1.39
N ILE A 338 -14.97 -9.05 0.76
CA ILE A 338 -13.69 -9.21 0.04
C ILE A 338 -12.57 -9.68 0.98
N ALA A 339 -12.51 -9.13 2.20
CA ALA A 339 -11.38 -9.35 3.10
C ALA A 339 -11.51 -10.60 3.99
N THR A 340 -12.72 -11.14 4.18
CA THR A 340 -12.96 -12.21 5.17
C THR A 340 -13.66 -13.46 4.62
N ASP A 341 -14.41 -13.35 3.51
CA ASP A 341 -15.15 -14.50 2.98
C ASP A 341 -14.19 -15.55 2.41
N PRO A 342 -14.28 -16.83 2.81
CA PRO A 342 -13.36 -17.88 2.38
C PRO A 342 -13.26 -18.04 0.85
N ASP A 343 -14.37 -17.87 0.12
CA ASP A 343 -14.36 -17.97 -1.34
C ASP A 343 -13.63 -16.77 -1.99
N CYS A 344 -13.74 -15.59 -1.38
CA CYS A 344 -12.97 -14.41 -1.79
C CYS A 344 -11.47 -14.55 -1.50
N LEU A 345 -11.11 -15.12 -0.35
CA LEU A 345 -9.72 -15.41 0.01
C LEU A 345 -9.11 -16.49 -0.89
N GLN A 346 -9.90 -17.51 -1.27
CA GLN A 346 -9.47 -18.49 -2.26
C GLN A 346 -9.25 -17.84 -3.62
N LEU A 347 -10.15 -16.97 -4.06
CA LEU A 347 -10.01 -16.23 -5.30
C LEU A 347 -8.78 -15.33 -5.30
N LEU A 348 -8.48 -14.64 -4.18
CA LEU A 348 -7.28 -13.84 -3.99
C LEU A 348 -6.01 -14.69 -4.13
N TYR A 349 -5.98 -15.85 -3.46
CA TYR A 349 -4.89 -16.82 -3.56
C TYR A 349 -4.68 -17.29 -5.01
N GLU A 350 -5.75 -17.74 -5.69
CA GLU A 350 -5.67 -18.29 -7.05
C GLU A 350 -5.26 -17.26 -8.11
N THR A 351 -5.59 -15.97 -7.90
CA THR A 351 -5.38 -14.94 -8.91
C THR A 351 -4.17 -14.05 -8.65
N ARG A 352 -3.79 -13.88 -7.36
CA ARG A 352 -2.71 -12.97 -6.96
C ARG A 352 -1.59 -13.65 -6.17
N ASN A 353 -1.80 -14.85 -5.68
CA ASN A 353 -0.84 -15.58 -4.84
C ASN A 353 -0.39 -14.77 -3.60
N GLU A 354 -1.26 -13.95 -3.04
CA GLU A 354 -0.97 -13.10 -1.88
C GLU A 354 -1.42 -13.78 -0.58
N LEU A 355 -0.65 -13.59 0.49
CA LEU A 355 -0.96 -14.12 1.80
C LEU A 355 -2.07 -13.28 2.44
N SER A 356 -3.17 -13.90 2.86
CA SER A 356 -4.24 -13.20 3.58
C SER A 356 -3.72 -12.52 4.85
N ALA A 357 -4.22 -11.32 5.14
CA ALA A 357 -3.97 -10.63 6.41
C ALA A 357 -4.83 -11.17 7.57
N SER A 358 -5.88 -11.96 7.28
CA SER A 358 -6.74 -12.59 8.29
C SER A 358 -6.06 -13.77 8.96
N ILE A 359 -6.13 -13.84 10.29
CA ILE A 359 -5.60 -14.94 11.11
C ILE A 359 -6.27 -16.28 10.73
N GLU A 360 -7.59 -16.28 10.54
CA GLU A 360 -8.33 -17.49 10.14
C GLU A 360 -8.13 -17.78 8.66
N GLY A 361 -8.02 -16.75 7.82
CA GLY A 361 -7.74 -16.89 6.39
C GLY A 361 -6.45 -17.67 6.13
N GLN A 362 -5.37 -17.36 6.87
CA GLN A 362 -4.09 -18.06 6.73
C GLN A 362 -4.13 -19.55 7.08
N LYS A 363 -5.17 -20.00 7.81
CA LYS A 363 -5.35 -21.43 8.18
C LYS A 363 -6.10 -22.23 7.15
N LEU A 364 -6.67 -21.60 6.12
CA LEU A 364 -7.36 -22.29 5.04
C LEU A 364 -6.39 -23.24 4.31
N ASP A 365 -6.88 -24.41 3.93
CA ASP A 365 -6.06 -25.52 3.40
C ASP A 365 -5.17 -25.11 2.23
N PHE A 366 -5.65 -24.23 1.36
CA PHE A 366 -4.91 -23.78 0.18
C PHE A 366 -3.72 -22.85 0.55
N TYR A 367 -3.80 -22.11 1.67
CA TYR A 367 -2.65 -21.36 2.20
C TYR A 367 -1.72 -22.27 3.01
N ALA A 368 -2.28 -23.07 3.93
CA ALA A 368 -1.51 -23.85 4.89
C ALA A 368 -0.66 -24.97 4.24
N ASN A 369 -1.10 -25.50 3.09
CA ASN A 369 -0.43 -26.59 2.39
C ASN A 369 0.44 -26.14 1.21
N ASP A 370 0.46 -24.85 0.87
CA ASP A 370 1.28 -24.32 -0.21
C ASP A 370 2.70 -23.96 0.30
N PRO A 371 3.75 -24.62 -0.23
CA PRO A 371 5.12 -24.32 0.17
C PRO A 371 5.59 -22.91 -0.20
N PHE A 372 5.02 -22.31 -1.26
CA PHE A 372 5.32 -20.92 -1.64
C PHE A 372 4.72 -19.96 -0.63
N MET A 373 3.45 -20.15 -0.25
CA MET A 373 2.80 -19.33 0.78
C MET A 373 3.50 -19.45 2.13
N SER A 374 3.95 -20.65 2.50
CA SER A 374 4.75 -20.85 3.71
C SER A 374 6.06 -20.04 3.67
N SER A 375 6.75 -20.00 2.52
CA SER A 375 7.99 -19.23 2.35
C SER A 375 7.73 -17.71 2.39
N ILE A 376 6.62 -17.27 1.80
CA ILE A 376 6.18 -15.86 1.83
C ILE A 376 5.80 -15.45 3.25
N ALA A 377 5.07 -16.29 4.00
CA ALA A 377 4.72 -16.01 5.38
C ALA A 377 5.95 -15.83 6.28
N VAL A 378 6.98 -16.68 6.12
CA VAL A 378 8.26 -16.50 6.82
C VAL A 378 8.92 -15.17 6.44
N ALA A 379 8.97 -14.85 5.14
CA ALA A 379 9.59 -13.60 4.67
C ALA A 379 8.84 -12.35 5.19
N VAL A 380 7.51 -12.37 5.20
CA VAL A 380 6.66 -11.29 5.74
C VAL A 380 6.90 -11.10 7.25
N ASN A 381 7.03 -12.20 8.01
CA ASN A 381 7.29 -12.13 9.45
C ASN A 381 8.69 -11.62 9.79
N ASP A 382 9.67 -11.84 8.92
CA ASP A 382 11.06 -11.37 9.08
C ASP A 382 11.26 -9.94 8.55
N ALA A 383 10.31 -9.43 7.77
CA ALA A 383 10.33 -8.09 7.19
C ALA A 383 9.99 -7.01 8.23
N LEU A 384 10.45 -5.79 7.98
CA LEU A 384 10.04 -4.62 8.75
C LEU A 384 8.64 -4.18 8.28
N PRO A 385 7.71 -3.88 9.20
CA PRO A 385 6.47 -3.22 8.81
C PRO A 385 6.79 -1.90 8.11
N GLN A 386 6.23 -1.70 6.92
CA GLN A 386 6.35 -0.39 6.27
C GLN A 386 5.59 0.65 7.11
N PRO A 387 6.18 1.83 7.36
CA PRO A 387 5.53 2.88 8.12
C PRO A 387 4.15 3.26 7.55
N TYR A 388 3.20 3.53 8.44
CA TYR A 388 1.81 3.84 8.10
C TYR A 388 1.40 5.29 8.41
N ILE A 389 2.40 6.17 8.73
CA ILE A 389 2.16 7.60 8.95
C ILE A 389 1.95 8.33 7.60
N PRO A 390 1.20 9.45 7.58
CA PRO A 390 0.93 10.20 6.34
C PRO A 390 2.17 10.61 5.57
N GLU A 391 3.24 10.94 6.28
CA GLU A 391 4.53 11.39 5.74
C GLU A 391 5.24 10.30 4.91
N MET A 392 4.87 9.02 5.09
CA MET A 392 5.41 7.93 4.28
C MET A 392 5.19 8.15 2.78
N SER A 393 4.08 8.76 2.39
CA SER A 393 3.80 9.08 0.99
C SER A 393 4.83 10.03 0.35
N ASN A 394 5.53 10.82 1.16
CA ASN A 394 6.55 11.77 0.71
C ASN A 394 7.96 11.16 0.62
N VAL A 395 8.14 9.91 1.10
CA VAL A 395 9.43 9.21 1.10
C VAL A 395 9.84 8.76 -0.31
N TRP A 396 8.90 8.25 -1.09
CA TRP A 396 9.19 7.48 -2.29
C TRP A 396 9.97 8.26 -3.36
N ALA A 397 9.50 9.45 -3.70
CA ALA A 397 10.09 10.22 -4.79
C ALA A 397 11.53 10.71 -4.49
N PRO A 398 11.85 11.33 -3.34
CA PRO A 398 13.22 11.72 -3.03
C PRO A 398 14.13 10.49 -2.85
N TYR A 399 13.63 9.41 -2.26
CA TYR A 399 14.42 8.20 -2.07
C TYR A 399 14.77 7.54 -3.43
N GLN A 400 13.83 7.47 -4.37
CA GLN A 400 14.09 6.94 -5.71
C GLN A 400 15.20 7.74 -6.42
N LYS A 401 15.19 9.07 -6.30
CA LYS A 401 16.25 9.92 -6.86
C LYS A 401 17.62 9.59 -6.27
N ALA A 402 17.68 9.37 -4.94
CA ALA A 402 18.92 8.99 -4.28
C ALA A 402 19.43 7.62 -4.75
N VAL A 403 18.54 6.63 -4.81
CA VAL A 403 18.89 5.28 -5.30
C VAL A 403 19.40 5.34 -6.75
N ILE A 404 18.72 6.07 -7.64
CA ILE A 404 19.14 6.25 -9.04
C ILE A 404 20.51 6.92 -9.10
N ALA A 405 20.72 8.01 -8.33
CA ALA A 405 21.97 8.75 -8.37
C ALA A 405 23.17 7.90 -7.93
N VAL A 406 23.00 7.08 -6.90
CA VAL A 406 24.04 6.16 -6.43
C VAL A 406 24.23 4.98 -7.40
N TRP A 407 23.13 4.39 -7.88
CA TRP A 407 23.17 3.29 -8.84
C TRP A 407 23.95 3.64 -10.09
N ASP A 408 23.68 4.81 -10.67
CA ASP A 408 24.37 5.30 -11.89
C ASP A 408 25.75 5.94 -11.60
N GLY A 409 26.17 5.99 -10.32
CA GLY A 409 27.47 6.54 -9.93
C GLY A 409 27.59 8.06 -10.08
N LEU A 410 26.46 8.78 -10.00
CA LEU A 410 26.39 10.23 -10.13
C LEU A 410 26.70 10.97 -8.82
N GLN A 411 26.39 10.32 -7.67
CA GLN A 411 26.62 10.86 -6.32
C GLN A 411 27.12 9.75 -5.40
N THR A 412 27.78 10.14 -4.30
CA THR A 412 28.05 9.21 -3.20
C THR A 412 26.75 8.90 -2.45
N PRO A 413 26.67 7.79 -1.68
CA PRO A 413 25.53 7.50 -0.83
C PRO A 413 25.15 8.66 0.10
N GLU A 414 26.13 9.27 0.76
CA GLU A 414 25.94 10.38 1.71
C GLU A 414 25.38 11.63 1.00
N GLU A 415 25.93 11.99 -0.17
CA GLU A 415 25.45 13.13 -0.96
C GLU A 415 24.01 12.92 -1.44
N ALA A 416 23.69 11.72 -1.92
CA ALA A 416 22.37 11.39 -2.44
C ALA A 416 21.31 11.35 -1.34
N LEU A 417 21.62 10.73 -0.20
CA LEU A 417 20.72 10.66 0.96
C LEU A 417 20.51 12.03 1.61
N ALA A 418 21.55 12.88 1.68
CA ALA A 418 21.41 14.25 2.17
C ALA A 418 20.49 15.09 1.29
N ALA A 419 20.61 14.98 -0.05
CA ALA A 419 19.72 15.67 -0.99
C ALA A 419 18.26 15.16 -0.89
N ALA A 420 18.07 13.85 -0.71
CA ALA A 420 16.77 13.26 -0.50
C ALA A 420 16.12 13.73 0.81
N SER A 421 16.89 13.84 1.89
CA SER A 421 16.42 14.36 3.19
C SER A 421 15.95 15.81 3.05
N GLU A 422 16.70 16.66 2.37
CA GLU A 422 16.32 18.06 2.13
C GLU A 422 15.00 18.14 1.34
N GLU A 423 14.84 17.31 0.31
CA GLU A 423 13.61 17.27 -0.49
C GLU A 423 12.41 16.78 0.34
N PHE A 424 12.60 15.73 1.14
CA PHE A 424 11.55 15.19 2.01
C PHE A 424 11.04 16.26 2.99
N TYR A 425 11.93 16.86 3.79
CA TYR A 425 11.52 17.88 4.77
C TYR A 425 10.92 19.13 4.10
N SER A 426 11.40 19.49 2.90
CA SER A 426 10.82 20.61 2.14
C SER A 426 9.39 20.31 1.68
N SER A 427 9.06 19.05 1.43
CA SER A 427 7.71 18.63 1.02
C SER A 427 6.69 18.70 2.17
N LEU A 428 7.14 18.51 3.43
CA LEU A 428 6.26 18.59 4.61
C LEU A 428 5.79 20.02 4.89
N VAL A 429 6.61 21.03 4.57
CA VAL A 429 6.32 22.46 4.85
C VAL A 429 5.20 23.01 3.95
N VAL A 430 4.89 22.37 2.83
CA VAL A 430 3.91 22.85 1.84
C VAL A 430 2.47 22.43 2.19
N THR A 431 2.29 21.54 3.16
CA THR A 431 0.98 20.95 3.54
C THR A 431 0.30 21.63 4.73
N GLU A 432 0.87 22.71 5.31
CA GLU A 432 0.24 23.60 6.28
C GLU A 432 -0.47 24.76 5.56
#